data_9b657ef4c58b13022c67fd64d9fbfc91
#
_entry.id   9b657ef4c58b13022c67fd64d9fbfc91
#
_cell.length_a   1.000
_cell.length_b   1.000
_cell.length_c   1.000
_cell.angle_alpha   90.00
_cell.angle_beta   90.00
_cell.angle_gamma   90.00
#
_symmetry.space_group_name_H-M   'P 1'
#
loop_
_entity.id
_entity.type
_entity.pdbx_description
1 polymer ?
#
loop_
_entity_poly.entity_id
_entity_poly.type
_entity_poly.pdbx_seq_one_letter_code
_entity_poly.pdbx_strand_id
1 'polypeptide(L)'
;MTPETFVNRYDFHDSIIDSVATESNGTVIRMVIDFAFWMQEDYREEHAETGPLAVSFSDVTEYECPDQIPLEEISILKASLQDGSIIFALLNDMTDEYYEIRVKARDITVVDQTGQE
;
A
#
# COMPACT_ATOMS: atom_id res chain seq x y z
N MET A 1 -9.29 -9.16 -4.89
CA MET A 1 -10.32 -8.09 -4.72
C MET A 1 -10.15 -7.02 -5.78
N THR A 2 -11.18 -6.24 -6.01
CA THR A 2 -11.11 -5.13 -6.96
C THR A 2 -10.35 -3.94 -6.35
N PRO A 3 -9.83 -3.03 -7.17
CA PRO A 3 -9.21 -1.81 -6.65
C PRO A 3 -10.12 -1.00 -5.75
N GLU A 4 -11.41 -0.90 -6.09
CA GLU A 4 -12.38 -0.19 -5.27
C GLU A 4 -12.55 -0.81 -3.88
N THR A 5 -12.68 -2.14 -3.83
CA THR A 5 -12.77 -2.86 -2.56
C THR A 5 -11.51 -2.66 -1.72
N PHE A 6 -10.35 -2.68 -2.36
CA PHE A 6 -9.06 -2.51 -1.69
C PHE A 6 -8.97 -1.15 -0.98
N VAL A 7 -9.26 -0.05 -1.69
CA VAL A 7 -9.14 1.29 -1.10
C VAL A 7 -10.21 1.56 -0.05
N ASN A 8 -11.36 0.91 -0.15
CA ASN A 8 -12.44 1.08 0.83
C ASN A 8 -12.27 0.23 2.08
N ARG A 9 -11.59 -0.92 1.95
CA ARG A 9 -11.44 -1.84 3.07
C ARG A 9 -10.32 -1.47 4.03
N TYR A 10 -9.23 -0.90 3.51
CA TYR A 10 -8.03 -0.62 4.31
C TYR A 10 -7.78 0.86 4.45
N ASP A 11 -7.55 1.30 5.69
CA ASP A 11 -7.09 2.67 5.96
C ASP A 11 -5.57 2.61 6.09
N PHE A 12 -4.86 3.20 5.12
CA PHE A 12 -3.40 3.15 5.07
C PHE A 12 -2.73 4.34 5.75
N HIS A 13 -3.51 5.24 6.36
CA HIS A 13 -2.92 6.40 7.05
C HIS A 13 -1.90 5.97 8.10
N ASP A 14 -0.73 6.60 8.10
CA ASP A 14 0.41 6.30 8.98
C ASP A 14 1.07 4.93 8.75
N SER A 15 0.67 4.20 7.73
CA SER A 15 1.39 2.99 7.31
C SER A 15 2.61 3.37 6.48
N ILE A 16 3.59 2.47 6.41
CA ILE A 16 4.85 2.70 5.69
C ILE A 16 5.04 1.60 4.65
N ILE A 17 5.41 1.98 3.44
CA ILE A 17 5.75 1.00 2.41
C ILE A 17 7.20 0.55 2.64
N ASP A 18 7.39 -0.72 3.02
CA ASP A 18 8.72 -1.28 3.24
C ASP A 18 9.44 -1.61 1.94
N SER A 19 8.71 -2.15 0.97
CA SER A 19 9.31 -2.53 -0.30
C SER A 19 8.27 -2.59 -1.41
N VAL A 20 8.76 -2.38 -2.64
CA VAL A 20 7.98 -2.55 -3.86
C VAL A 20 8.84 -3.31 -4.85
N ALA A 21 8.31 -4.36 -5.45
CA ALA A 21 9.02 -5.16 -6.45
C ALA A 21 8.10 -5.42 -7.64
N THR A 22 8.69 -5.42 -8.84
CA THR A 22 7.96 -5.76 -10.05
C THR A 22 8.37 -7.15 -10.51
N GLU A 23 7.40 -7.93 -10.98
CA GLU A 23 7.61 -9.28 -11.49
C GLU A 23 6.86 -9.47 -12.80
N SER A 24 7.16 -10.57 -13.50
CA SER A 24 6.46 -10.96 -14.73
C SER A 24 6.41 -9.82 -15.77
N ASN A 25 7.57 -9.22 -16.03
CA ASN A 25 7.72 -8.11 -16.98
C ASN A 25 6.83 -6.91 -16.66
N GLY A 26 6.60 -6.66 -15.37
CA GLY A 26 5.84 -5.50 -14.92
C GLY A 26 4.32 -5.74 -14.85
N THR A 27 3.85 -6.96 -15.08
CA THR A 27 2.43 -7.26 -14.97
C THR A 27 2.01 -7.61 -13.55
N VAL A 28 2.98 -7.83 -12.66
CA VAL A 28 2.72 -8.11 -11.25
C VAL A 28 3.58 -7.16 -10.42
N ILE A 29 2.95 -6.47 -9.47
CA ILE A 29 3.63 -5.62 -8.49
C ILE A 29 3.41 -6.22 -7.12
N ARG A 30 4.49 -6.42 -6.37
CA ARG A 30 4.42 -6.86 -4.97
C ARG A 30 4.87 -5.74 -4.06
N MET A 31 4.06 -5.47 -3.05
CA MET A 31 4.31 -4.39 -2.10
C MET A 31 4.19 -4.96 -0.69
N VAL A 32 5.18 -4.68 0.15
CA VAL A 32 5.10 -5.01 1.57
C VAL A 32 4.92 -3.70 2.32
N ILE A 33 3.86 -3.64 3.12
CA ILE A 33 3.49 -2.44 3.87
C ILE A 33 3.59 -2.77 5.35
N ASP A 34 4.27 -1.93 6.11
CA ASP A 34 4.19 -1.95 7.57
C ASP A 34 2.89 -1.27 7.93
N PHE A 35 1.87 -2.08 8.12
CA PHE A 35 0.48 -1.62 8.18
C PHE A 35 0.09 -1.23 9.59
N ALA A 36 -0.57 -0.07 9.69
CA ALA A 36 -1.06 0.43 10.98
C ALA A 36 -2.40 -0.22 11.31
N PHE A 37 -2.36 -1.39 11.95
CA PHE A 37 -3.58 -2.11 12.33
C PHE A 37 -4.43 -1.31 13.30
N TRP A 38 -3.81 -0.51 14.15
CA TRP A 38 -4.52 0.31 15.14
C TRP A 38 -5.42 1.37 14.52
N MET A 39 -5.23 1.70 13.24
CA MET A 39 -6.08 2.64 12.50
C MET A 39 -7.36 2.01 11.97
N GLN A 40 -7.48 0.68 12.01
CA GLN A 40 -8.61 -0.02 11.40
C GLN A 40 -9.81 -0.06 12.35
N GLU A 41 -11.02 -0.06 11.80
CA GLU A 41 -12.24 -0.08 12.58
C GLU A 41 -12.37 -1.32 13.46
N ASP A 42 -11.86 -2.46 12.98
CA ASP A 42 -11.93 -3.73 13.68
C ASP A 42 -10.72 -4.01 14.57
N TYR A 43 -9.89 -3.00 14.82
CA TYR A 43 -8.70 -3.16 15.66
C TYR A 43 -9.09 -3.49 17.12
N ARG A 44 -8.35 -4.42 17.70
CA ARG A 44 -8.49 -4.79 19.12
C ARG A 44 -7.13 -4.72 19.79
N GLU A 45 -7.10 -4.33 21.05
CA GLU A 45 -5.86 -4.16 21.80
C GLU A 45 -4.99 -5.42 21.87
N GLU A 46 -5.59 -6.59 21.75
CA GLU A 46 -4.87 -7.87 21.76
C GLU A 46 -4.11 -8.15 20.47
N HIS A 47 -4.38 -7.39 19.40
CA HIS A 47 -3.67 -7.51 18.13
C HIS A 47 -2.42 -6.64 18.14
N ALA A 48 -1.45 -6.96 17.29
CA ALA A 48 -0.30 -6.08 17.07
C ALA A 48 -0.76 -4.72 16.56
N GLU A 49 -0.13 -3.65 17.04
CA GLU A 49 -0.45 -2.29 16.57
C GLU A 49 -0.06 -2.08 15.12
N THR A 50 1.08 -2.65 14.71
CA THR A 50 1.56 -2.61 13.32
C THR A 50 2.09 -3.98 12.94
N GLY A 51 2.22 -4.22 11.65
CA GLY A 51 2.82 -5.44 11.14
C GLY A 51 2.82 -5.51 9.64
N PRO A 52 3.53 -6.49 9.08
CA PRO A 52 3.65 -6.60 7.62
C PRO A 52 2.36 -7.05 6.96
N LEU A 53 2.03 -6.37 5.88
CA LEU A 53 0.90 -6.70 5.02
C LEU A 53 1.46 -6.82 3.60
N ALA A 54 1.37 -8.01 3.00
CA ALA A 54 1.83 -8.23 1.65
C ALA A 54 0.69 -8.01 0.67
N VAL A 55 0.89 -7.14 -0.31
CA VAL A 55 -0.10 -6.80 -1.32
C VAL A 55 0.46 -7.18 -2.69
N SER A 56 -0.30 -7.96 -3.44
CA SER A 56 0.05 -8.31 -4.82
C SER A 56 -0.96 -7.73 -5.78
N PHE A 57 -0.49 -6.96 -6.74
CA PHE A 57 -1.31 -6.41 -7.81
C PHE A 57 -1.07 -7.23 -9.06
N SER A 58 -2.12 -7.78 -9.65
CA SER A 58 -2.06 -8.66 -10.83
C SER A 58 -2.69 -7.99 -12.04
N ASP A 59 -2.24 -8.39 -13.22
CA ASP A 59 -2.69 -7.81 -14.49
C ASP A 59 -2.53 -6.27 -14.48
N VAL A 60 -1.34 -5.82 -14.07
CA VAL A 60 -1.00 -4.41 -13.99
C VAL A 60 -0.88 -3.83 -15.40
N THR A 61 -1.61 -2.76 -15.67
CA THR A 61 -1.56 -2.03 -16.94
C THR A 61 -0.87 -0.67 -16.83
N GLU A 62 -0.81 -0.10 -15.62
CA GLU A 62 -0.07 1.13 -15.37
C GLU A 62 0.62 1.04 -14.01
N TYR A 63 1.84 1.49 -13.97
CA TYR A 63 2.60 1.60 -12.73
C TYR A 63 3.57 2.78 -12.84
N GLU A 64 3.44 3.71 -11.89
CA GLU A 64 4.34 4.85 -11.79
C GLU A 64 4.83 4.97 -10.35
N CYS A 65 6.14 4.97 -10.19
CA CYS A 65 6.79 5.17 -8.90
C CYS A 65 7.96 6.10 -9.10
N PRO A 66 8.09 7.17 -8.30
CA PRO A 66 9.23 8.07 -8.43
C PRO A 66 10.55 7.33 -8.22
N ASP A 67 11.57 7.70 -9.00
CA ASP A 67 12.91 7.18 -8.80
C ASP A 67 13.49 7.70 -7.48
N GLN A 68 14.28 6.87 -6.81
CA GLN A 68 14.98 7.26 -5.59
C GLN A 68 14.07 7.73 -4.45
N ILE A 69 12.87 7.18 -4.38
CA ILE A 69 11.95 7.50 -3.29
C ILE A 69 12.46 6.84 -1.99
N PRO A 70 12.63 7.61 -0.89
CA PRO A 70 13.11 7.06 0.38
C PRO A 70 11.95 6.40 1.16
N LEU A 71 11.53 5.22 0.72
CA LEU A 71 10.34 4.54 1.24
C LEU A 71 10.34 4.40 2.77
N GLU A 72 11.49 4.08 3.35
CA GLU A 72 11.61 3.87 4.79
C GLU A 72 11.44 5.13 5.63
N GLU A 73 11.48 6.30 5.01
CA GLU A 73 11.36 7.60 5.68
C GLU A 73 10.00 8.27 5.47
N ILE A 74 9.13 7.67 4.66
CA ILE A 74 7.87 8.30 4.31
C ILE A 74 6.69 7.44 4.72
N SER A 75 5.62 8.12 5.16
CA SER A 75 4.39 7.46 5.53
C SER A 75 3.31 7.66 4.47
N ILE A 76 2.36 6.74 4.44
CA ILE A 76 1.22 6.85 3.55
C ILE A 76 0.21 7.80 4.20
N LEU A 77 -0.21 8.82 3.45
CA LEU A 77 -1.31 9.68 3.87
C LEU A 77 -2.64 9.00 3.62
N LYS A 78 -2.80 8.45 2.42
CA LYS A 78 -4.00 7.70 2.05
C LYS A 78 -3.77 6.95 0.76
N ALA A 79 -4.61 5.94 0.51
CA ALA A 79 -4.77 5.31 -0.78
C ALA A 79 -6.14 5.71 -1.33
N SER A 80 -6.20 6.11 -2.57
CA SER A 80 -7.46 6.53 -3.21
C SER A 80 -7.57 5.92 -4.61
N LEU A 81 -8.80 5.93 -5.14
CA LEU A 81 -9.06 5.44 -6.48
C LEU A 81 -9.34 6.64 -7.39
N GLN A 82 -8.62 6.72 -8.51
CA GLN A 82 -8.80 7.77 -9.50
C GLN A 82 -8.69 7.18 -10.89
N ASP A 83 -9.78 7.25 -11.66
CA ASP A 83 -9.85 6.72 -13.03
C ASP A 83 -9.40 5.25 -13.12
N GLY A 84 -9.79 4.45 -12.11
CA GLY A 84 -9.45 3.03 -12.05
C GLY A 84 -8.07 2.72 -11.51
N SER A 85 -7.25 3.73 -11.23
CA SER A 85 -5.92 3.56 -10.66
C SER A 85 -5.94 3.80 -9.15
N ILE A 86 -5.15 3.00 -8.43
CA ILE A 86 -4.91 3.23 -7.01
C ILE A 86 -3.74 4.21 -6.89
N ILE A 87 -3.94 5.26 -6.12
CA ILE A 87 -2.91 6.26 -5.85
C ILE A 87 -2.59 6.23 -4.38
N PHE A 88 -1.33 5.92 -4.06
CA PHE A 88 -0.80 6.05 -2.71
C PHE A 88 -0.16 7.42 -2.58
N ALA A 89 -0.77 8.28 -1.76
CA ALA A 89 -0.21 9.59 -1.45
C ALA A 89 0.74 9.43 -0.28
N LEU A 90 1.98 9.86 -0.45
CA LEU A 90 3.07 9.66 0.50
C LEU A 90 3.66 11.00 0.91
N LEU A 91 3.99 11.13 2.19
CA LEU A 91 4.59 12.34 2.72
C LEU A 91 5.81 12.01 3.57
N ASN A 92 6.91 12.71 3.31
CA ASN A 92 8.08 12.68 4.19
C ASN A 92 7.91 13.78 5.26
N ASP A 93 7.63 13.38 6.49
CA ASP A 93 7.36 14.31 7.58
C ASP A 93 8.58 15.18 7.94
N MET A 94 9.78 14.72 7.62
CA MET A 94 11.01 15.44 7.93
C MET A 94 11.31 16.56 6.94
N THR A 95 10.96 16.36 5.67
CA THR A 95 11.30 17.29 4.59
C THR A 95 10.09 17.96 3.95
N ASP A 96 8.88 17.52 4.30
CA ASP A 96 7.61 17.91 3.66
C ASP A 96 7.54 17.56 2.18
N GLU A 97 8.38 16.64 1.72
CA GLU A 97 8.33 16.17 0.34
C GLU A 97 7.14 15.22 0.14
N TYR A 98 6.43 15.42 -0.96
CA TYR A 98 5.24 14.66 -1.33
C TYR A 98 5.52 13.79 -2.54
N TYR A 99 5.06 12.55 -2.49
CA TYR A 99 5.22 11.60 -3.59
C TYR A 99 3.91 10.88 -3.84
N GLU A 100 3.76 10.35 -5.05
CA GLU A 100 2.63 9.48 -5.37
C GLU A 100 3.12 8.23 -6.07
N ILE A 101 2.56 7.08 -5.68
CA ILE A 101 2.73 5.81 -6.42
C ILE A 101 1.37 5.49 -7.02
N ARG A 102 1.34 5.24 -8.31
CA ARG A 102 0.12 4.93 -9.06
C ARG A 102 0.19 3.50 -9.58
N VAL A 103 -0.85 2.72 -9.32
CA VAL A 103 -0.96 1.34 -9.80
C VAL A 103 -2.35 1.12 -10.38
N LYS A 104 -2.42 0.66 -11.62
CA LYS A 104 -3.67 0.21 -12.21
C LYS A 104 -3.58 -1.29 -12.46
N ALA A 105 -4.37 -2.05 -11.74
CA ALA A 105 -4.35 -3.50 -11.78
C ALA A 105 -5.79 -4.04 -11.82
N ARG A 106 -5.94 -5.23 -12.37
CA ARG A 106 -7.25 -5.86 -12.47
C ARG A 106 -7.64 -6.53 -11.16
N ASP A 107 -6.68 -7.13 -10.46
CA ASP A 107 -6.93 -7.87 -9.24
C ASP A 107 -5.86 -7.59 -8.20
N ILE A 108 -6.27 -7.64 -6.93
CA ILE A 108 -5.39 -7.38 -5.80
C ILE A 108 -5.58 -8.48 -4.77
N THR A 109 -4.47 -9.03 -4.28
CA THR A 109 -4.45 -10.02 -3.22
C THR A 109 -3.71 -9.46 -2.02
N VAL A 110 -4.31 -9.55 -0.85
CA VAL A 110 -3.72 -9.04 0.40
C VAL A 110 -3.54 -10.20 1.36
N VAL A 111 -2.34 -10.33 1.91
CA VAL A 111 -2.03 -11.36 2.90
C VAL A 111 -1.44 -10.69 4.14
N ASP A 112 -2.09 -10.92 5.29
CA ASP A 112 -1.58 -10.46 6.57
C ASP A 112 -0.49 -11.42 7.04
N GLN A 113 0.73 -10.93 7.14
CA GLN A 113 1.90 -11.74 7.51
C GLN A 113 2.17 -11.76 9.01
N THR A 114 1.29 -11.22 9.83
CA THR A 114 1.43 -11.29 11.28
C THR A 114 0.98 -12.62 11.87
N GLY A 115 0.38 -13.49 11.06
CA GLY A 115 -0.18 -14.75 11.50
C GLY A 115 -1.59 -14.65 12.05
N GLN A 116 -2.21 -13.49 11.93
CA GLN A 116 -3.59 -13.24 12.35
C GLN A 116 -4.48 -13.15 11.13
N GLU A 117 -4.98 -14.27 10.73
CA GLU A 117 -5.87 -14.33 9.56
C GLU A 117 -7.32 -14.10 9.92
#